data_97f7bb128444e4915e40b867d082fe22
#
_entry.id   97f7bb128444e4915e40b867d082fe22
#
_cell.length_a   1.000
_cell.length_b   1.000
_cell.length_c   1.000
_cell.angle_alpha   90.00
_cell.angle_beta   90.00
_cell.angle_gamma   90.00
#
_symmetry.space_group_name_H-M   'P 1'
#
loop_
_entity.id
_entity.type
_entity.pdbx_description
1 polymer ?
#
loop_
_entity_poly.entity_id
_entity_poly.type
_entity_poly.pdbx_seq_one_letter_code
_entity_poly.pdbx_strand_id
1 'polypeptide(L)'
;KHPIPKGAKPVRPMSHEKAATYENYSTDEMELRICRSDSLKPLKNHPLKLGEYGSIQLHRLIGKKEADIPGXXGFELLLSVAKPGGGFKXFSRPEKEVLICYEGIWKIDWTGEGQKGSFLLNAGDLFSVPDHFGRSMECVGKNEGSLYSVINENSPKDPSWTN
;
A
#
# COMPACT_ATOMS: atom_id res chain seq x y z
N LYS A 1 22.91 14.22 6.87
CA LYS A 1 23.09 14.13 5.42
C LYS A 1 24.14 13.06 5.12
N HIS A 2 23.76 12.04 4.35
CA HIS A 2 24.71 11.04 3.90
C HIS A 2 25.36 11.53 2.61
N PRO A 3 26.67 11.70 2.58
CA PRO A 3 27.32 12.19 1.37
C PRO A 3 27.20 11.15 0.25
N ILE A 4 26.91 11.64 -0.95
CA ILE A 4 26.89 10.79 -2.13
C ILE A 4 28.32 10.32 -2.39
N PRO A 5 28.59 9.01 -2.54
CA PRO A 5 29.93 8.54 -2.79
C PRO A 5 30.52 9.16 -4.05
N LYS A 6 31.79 9.53 -4.00
CA LYS A 6 32.49 10.04 -5.17
C LYS A 6 32.48 8.97 -6.26
N GLY A 7 32.06 9.36 -7.45
CA GLY A 7 32.01 8.45 -8.58
C GLY A 7 30.66 7.76 -8.78
N ALA A 8 29.68 8.04 -7.90
CA ALA A 8 28.34 7.50 -8.11
C ALA A 8 27.75 8.11 -9.39
N LYS A 9 27.38 7.25 -10.33
CA LYS A 9 26.75 7.72 -11.55
C LYS A 9 25.28 8.04 -11.27
N PRO A 10 24.77 9.11 -11.83
CA PRO A 10 23.35 9.40 -11.66
C PRO A 10 22.52 8.26 -12.22
N VAL A 11 21.46 7.90 -11.49
CA VAL A 11 20.54 6.86 -11.95
C VAL A 11 19.83 7.41 -13.17
N ARG A 12 19.97 6.74 -14.30
CA ARG A 12 19.27 7.14 -15.51
C ARG A 12 17.78 6.81 -15.33
N PRO A 13 16.91 7.76 -15.66
CA PRO A 13 15.49 7.42 -15.69
C PRO A 13 15.25 6.30 -16.69
N MET A 14 14.42 5.37 -16.33
CA MET A 14 14.14 4.20 -17.15
C MET A 14 13.24 4.50 -18.35
N SER A 15 12.69 5.68 -18.44
CA SER A 15 11.88 6.08 -19.58
C SER A 15 12.64 7.05 -20.47
N HIS A 16 12.40 6.94 -21.76
CA HIS A 16 12.96 7.87 -22.74
C HIS A 16 12.25 9.22 -22.75
N GLU A 17 11.33 9.40 -21.85
CA GLU A 17 10.70 10.70 -21.70
C GLU A 17 11.72 11.67 -21.15
N LYS A 18 11.69 12.82 -21.72
CA LYS A 18 12.67 13.90 -21.61
C LYS A 18 13.27 14.03 -20.21
N ALA A 19 14.59 13.99 -20.18
CA ALA A 19 15.39 14.25 -18.98
C ALA A 19 15.18 15.66 -18.42
N ALA A 20 14.26 16.40 -18.97
CA ALA A 20 13.97 17.78 -18.61
C ALA A 20 13.31 17.94 -17.24
N THR A 21 13.06 16.85 -16.56
CA THR A 21 12.20 16.96 -15.38
C THR A 21 12.93 16.94 -14.05
N TYR A 22 14.26 17.01 -14.09
CA TYR A 22 15.00 17.30 -12.85
C TYR A 22 15.11 18.79 -12.61
N GLU A 23 14.27 19.56 -13.29
CA GLU A 23 14.32 20.99 -13.19
C GLU A 23 13.76 21.47 -11.86
N ASN A 24 14.66 21.97 -11.09
CA ASN A 24 14.42 23.00 -10.07
C ASN A 24 13.09 22.95 -9.35
N TYR A 25 12.87 21.89 -8.56
CA TYR A 25 11.75 21.89 -7.65
C TYR A 25 12.00 22.91 -6.55
N SER A 26 11.03 23.74 -6.29
CA SER A 26 11.07 24.64 -5.15
C SER A 26 10.85 23.83 -3.86
N THR A 27 11.16 24.43 -2.74
CA THR A 27 10.91 23.81 -1.43
C THR A 27 9.42 23.49 -1.27
N ASP A 28 8.56 24.40 -1.70
CA ASP A 28 7.11 24.21 -1.60
C ASP A 28 6.63 23.03 -2.44
N GLU A 29 7.18 22.88 -3.64
CA GLU A 29 6.84 21.74 -4.51
C GLU A 29 7.31 20.42 -3.88
N MET A 30 8.47 20.43 -3.23
CA MET A 30 8.97 19.22 -2.57
C MET A 30 8.12 18.89 -1.33
N GLU A 31 7.62 19.90 -0.61
CA GLU A 31 6.73 19.66 0.53
C GLU A 31 5.44 18.96 0.10
N LEU A 32 4.94 19.25 -1.09
CA LEU A 32 3.75 18.58 -1.62
C LEU A 32 3.97 17.08 -1.89
N ARG A 33 5.22 16.64 -1.85
CA ARG A 33 5.57 15.24 -2.07
C ARG A 33 5.79 14.48 -0.75
N ILE A 34 5.40 15.10 0.36
CA ILE A 34 5.53 14.49 1.69
C ILE A 34 4.13 14.20 2.24
N CYS A 35 3.95 12.96 2.68
CA CYS A 35 2.75 12.56 3.39
C CYS A 35 3.07 12.54 4.88
N ARG A 36 2.36 13.33 5.67
CA ARG A 36 2.61 13.42 7.11
C ARG A 36 1.65 12.50 7.86
N SER A 37 2.20 11.69 8.77
CA SER A 37 1.41 10.71 9.48
C SER A 37 0.32 11.33 10.37
N ASP A 38 0.53 12.57 10.82
CA ASP A 38 -0.42 13.26 11.68
C ASP A 38 -1.54 13.96 10.92
N SER A 39 -1.52 13.92 9.60
CA SER A 39 -2.51 14.61 8.77
C SER A 39 -3.17 13.71 7.72
N LEU A 40 -3.07 12.40 7.90
CA LEU A 40 -3.65 11.44 6.97
C LEU A 40 -5.17 11.53 6.94
N LYS A 41 -5.74 11.46 5.74
CA LYS A 41 -7.18 11.51 5.54
C LYS A 41 -7.71 10.14 5.17
N PRO A 42 -8.66 9.59 5.94
CA PRO A 42 -9.24 8.31 5.55
C PRO A 42 -9.98 8.43 4.22
N LEU A 43 -9.84 7.41 3.38
CA LEU A 43 -10.59 7.34 2.14
C LEU A 43 -12.07 7.20 2.45
N LYS A 44 -12.88 7.96 1.72
CA LYS A 44 -14.35 7.87 1.84
C LYS A 44 -14.90 6.82 0.90
N ASN A 45 -14.34 6.75 -0.29
CA ASN A 45 -14.82 5.85 -1.35
C ASN A 45 -13.65 5.01 -1.87
N HIS A 46 -13.73 3.72 -1.66
CA HIS A 46 -12.75 2.77 -2.20
C HIS A 46 -13.42 1.40 -2.20
N PRO A 47 -13.25 0.60 -3.26
CA PRO A 47 -13.89 -0.72 -3.29
C PRO A 47 -13.56 -1.63 -2.12
N LEU A 48 -12.35 -1.55 -1.56
CA LEU A 48 -12.00 -2.35 -0.39
C LEU A 48 -12.89 -2.08 0.81
N LYS A 49 -13.50 -0.89 0.88
CA LYS A 49 -14.38 -0.56 2.00
C LYS A 49 -15.61 -1.45 2.08
N LEU A 50 -16.00 -2.06 0.96
CA LEU A 50 -17.11 -3.00 0.94
C LEU A 50 -16.80 -4.27 1.73
N GLY A 51 -15.52 -4.58 1.92
CA GLY A 51 -15.10 -5.74 2.69
C GLY A 51 -14.62 -5.43 4.09
N GLU A 52 -14.74 -4.18 4.53
CA GLU A 52 -14.30 -3.80 5.88
C GLU A 52 -15.16 -4.44 6.97
N TYR A 53 -14.51 -4.81 8.06
CA TYR A 53 -15.21 -5.22 9.27
C TYR A 53 -14.40 -4.78 10.49
N GLY A 54 -15.08 -4.64 11.63
CA GLY A 54 -14.44 -4.12 12.82
C GLY A 54 -14.05 -2.66 12.65
N SER A 55 -13.05 -2.22 13.39
CA SER A 55 -12.57 -0.84 13.33
C SER A 55 -11.32 -0.78 12.45
N ILE A 56 -11.47 -0.28 11.25
CA ILE A 56 -10.37 -0.14 10.30
C ILE A 56 -10.55 1.14 9.47
N GLN A 57 -9.46 1.82 9.19
CA GLN A 57 -9.43 2.97 8.31
C GLN A 57 -8.44 2.70 7.19
N LEU A 58 -8.82 3.10 5.99
CA LEU A 58 -7.99 2.97 4.80
C LEU A 58 -7.57 4.36 4.33
N HIS A 59 -6.29 4.53 4.05
CA HIS A 59 -5.73 5.77 3.53
C HIS A 59 -5.01 5.48 2.21
N ARG A 60 -5.20 6.34 1.21
CA ARG A 60 -4.41 6.24 -0.02
C ARG A 60 -3.29 7.28 0.08
N LEU A 61 -2.08 6.82 0.26
CA LEU A 61 -0.93 7.70 0.41
C LEU A 61 -0.40 8.16 -0.93
N ILE A 62 -0.27 7.24 -1.88
CA ILE A 62 0.16 7.52 -3.25
C ILE A 62 -0.83 6.85 -4.20
N GLY A 63 -1.28 7.57 -5.21
CA GLY A 63 -2.21 7.02 -6.18
C GLY A 63 -2.76 8.09 -7.11
N LYS A 64 -3.60 7.65 -8.04
CA LYS A 64 -4.12 8.54 -9.07
C LYS A 64 -5.24 9.45 -8.56
N LYS A 65 -6.10 8.94 -7.69
CA LYS A 65 -7.25 9.70 -7.18
C LYS A 65 -7.30 9.69 -5.67
N GLU A 66 -7.74 10.80 -5.10
CA GLU A 66 -7.96 10.93 -3.64
C GLU A 66 -6.78 10.42 -2.82
N ALA A 67 -5.56 10.72 -3.27
CA ALA A 67 -4.34 10.33 -2.56
C ALA A 67 -3.72 11.55 -1.90
N ASP A 68 -3.01 11.33 -0.81
CA ASP A 68 -2.26 12.41 -0.17
C ASP A 68 -1.18 12.94 -1.11
N ILE A 69 -0.54 12.03 -1.86
CA ILE A 69 0.42 12.39 -2.91
C ILE A 69 -0.15 11.87 -4.23
N PRO A 70 -0.84 12.70 -5.00
CA PRO A 70 -1.42 12.25 -6.26
C PRO A 70 -0.34 12.14 -7.34
N GLY A 71 -0.44 11.09 -8.09
CA GLY A 71 0.50 10.92 -9.21
C GLY A 71 0.56 9.51 -9.75
N UNK A 72 1.21 9.29 -10.60
CA UNK A 72 1.31 8.15 -11.21
C UNK A 72 2.59 7.56 -10.91
N UNK A 73 2.53 7.18 -10.21
CA UNK A 73 3.55 6.71 -9.83
C UNK A 73 3.88 5.46 -10.34
N GLY A 74 3.12 4.81 -11.07
CA GLY A 74 3.16 3.45 -11.55
C GLY A 74 2.76 2.41 -10.50
N PHE A 75 2.36 2.86 -9.36
CA PHE A 75 1.91 2.01 -8.25
C PHE A 75 0.95 2.80 -7.38
N GLU A 76 0.20 2.06 -6.58
CA GLU A 76 -0.65 2.65 -5.55
C GLU A 76 -0.11 2.22 -4.19
N LEU A 77 -0.06 3.15 -3.25
CA LEU A 77 0.35 2.85 -1.87
C LEU A 77 -0.81 3.17 -0.94
N LEU A 78 -1.28 2.13 -0.26
CA LEU A 78 -2.35 2.26 0.73
C LEU A 78 -1.79 1.99 2.13
N LEU A 79 -2.46 2.55 3.13
CA LEU A 79 -2.18 2.26 4.53
C LEU A 79 -3.49 1.88 5.20
N SER A 80 -3.52 0.72 5.81
CA SER A 80 -4.65 0.27 6.64
C SER A 80 -4.25 0.42 8.10
N VAL A 81 -5.10 1.06 8.90
CA VAL A 81 -4.91 1.21 10.34
C VAL A 81 -6.12 0.59 11.02
N ALA A 82 -5.90 -0.41 11.87
CA ALA A 82 -7.01 -1.16 12.47
C ALA A 82 -6.80 -1.41 13.94
N LYS A 83 -7.89 -1.38 14.69
CA LYS A 83 -7.89 -1.90 16.05
C LYS A 83 -8.01 -3.41 15.99
N PRO A 84 -7.62 -4.13 17.07
CA PRO A 84 -7.76 -5.59 17.07
C PRO A 84 -9.16 -6.03 16.66
N GLY A 85 -9.23 -6.97 15.73
CA GLY A 85 -10.49 -7.46 15.16
C GLY A 85 -10.93 -6.74 13.90
N GLY A 86 -10.26 -5.65 13.53
CA GLY A 86 -10.58 -4.95 12.29
C GLY A 86 -9.83 -5.52 11.12
N GLY A 87 -10.45 -5.51 9.94
CA GLY A 87 -9.80 -6.09 8.77
C GLY A 87 -10.63 -6.00 7.51
N PHE A 88 -10.22 -6.78 6.50
CA PHE A 88 -10.89 -6.91 5.21
C PHE A 88 -11.15 -8.38 4.92
N LYS A 89 -12.36 -8.65 4.40
CA LYS A 89 -12.74 -9.98 3.90
C LYS A 89 -11.91 -10.35 2.66
N UNK A 90 -11.85 -11.45 2.26
CA UNK A 90 -11.13 -11.94 1.28
C UNK A 90 -11.46 -11.31 0.04
N PHE A 91 -10.60 -11.11 -0.62
CA PHE A 91 -10.72 -10.57 -1.97
C PHE A 91 -9.51 -11.00 -2.82
N SER A 92 -9.67 -10.93 -4.13
CA SER A 92 -8.56 -11.15 -5.05
C SER A 92 -8.48 -9.98 -6.03
N ARG A 93 -7.34 -9.82 -6.69
CA ARG A 93 -7.15 -8.85 -7.76
C ARG A 93 -6.09 -9.36 -8.74
N PRO A 94 -6.15 -8.91 -10.00
CA PRO A 94 -5.14 -9.36 -10.99
C PRO A 94 -3.78 -8.69 -10.78
N GLU A 95 -3.72 -7.55 -10.10
CA GLU A 95 -2.46 -6.85 -9.86
C GLU A 95 -1.67 -7.54 -8.75
N LYS A 96 -0.35 -7.46 -8.85
CA LYS A 96 0.53 -7.90 -7.78
C LYS A 96 0.44 -6.92 -6.62
N GLU A 97 0.53 -7.45 -5.43
CA GLU A 97 0.44 -6.64 -4.21
C GLU A 97 1.50 -7.10 -3.23
N VAL A 98 2.11 -6.15 -2.54
CA VAL A 98 3.00 -6.45 -1.43
C VAL A 98 2.36 -5.86 -0.18
N LEU A 99 2.22 -6.69 0.85
CA LEU A 99 1.74 -6.26 2.17
C LEU A 99 2.95 -6.15 3.09
N ILE A 100 3.06 -5.02 3.78
CA ILE A 100 4.17 -4.78 4.70
C ILE A 100 3.58 -4.44 6.06
N CYS A 101 3.85 -5.29 7.06
CA CYS A 101 3.39 -5.02 8.41
C CYS A 101 4.31 -3.97 9.05
N TYR A 102 3.74 -2.81 9.37
CA TYR A 102 4.50 -1.73 10.00
C TYR A 102 4.36 -1.80 11.52
N GLU A 103 3.12 -1.98 12.00
CA GLU A 103 2.83 -2.09 13.44
C GLU A 103 1.81 -3.18 13.70
N GLY A 104 1.89 -3.77 14.88
CA GLY A 104 0.93 -4.77 15.34
C GLY A 104 1.19 -6.14 14.76
N ILE A 105 0.18 -6.97 14.81
CA ILE A 105 0.22 -8.33 14.27
C ILE A 105 -0.97 -8.49 13.36
N TRP A 106 -0.71 -8.95 12.14
CA TRP A 106 -1.77 -9.12 11.13
C TRP A 106 -1.86 -10.58 10.72
N LYS A 107 -3.07 -11.12 10.77
CA LYS A 107 -3.35 -12.45 10.27
C LYS A 107 -3.74 -12.34 8.79
N ILE A 108 -3.07 -13.12 7.96
CA ILE A 108 -3.36 -13.17 6.53
C ILE A 108 -3.86 -14.58 6.22
N ASP A 109 -5.09 -14.68 5.73
CA ASP A 109 -5.58 -15.93 5.14
C ASP A 109 -5.46 -15.80 3.64
N TRP A 110 -5.04 -16.87 2.95
CA TRP A 110 -4.87 -16.83 1.51
C TRP A 110 -5.46 -18.07 0.84
N THR A 111 -5.88 -17.90 -0.40
CA THR A 111 -6.36 -19.00 -1.24
C THR A 111 -5.81 -18.84 -2.65
N GLY A 112 -5.46 -19.94 -3.29
CA GLY A 112 -5.02 -19.91 -4.68
C GLY A 112 -4.69 -21.31 -5.19
N GLU A 113 -5.00 -21.56 -6.44
CA GLU A 113 -4.72 -22.82 -7.10
C GLU A 113 -5.19 -24.05 -6.32
N GLY A 114 -6.38 -23.95 -5.75
CA GLY A 114 -6.98 -25.05 -5.01
C GLY A 114 -6.41 -25.27 -3.61
N GLN A 115 -5.52 -24.38 -3.17
CA GLN A 115 -4.92 -24.47 -1.84
C GLN A 115 -5.32 -23.25 -1.00
N LYS A 116 -5.15 -23.37 0.30
CA LYS A 116 -5.42 -22.27 1.24
C LYS A 116 -4.50 -22.39 2.44
N GLY A 117 -4.25 -21.28 3.08
CA GLY A 117 -3.42 -21.26 4.28
C GLY A 117 -3.59 -19.97 5.06
N SER A 118 -2.87 -19.90 6.15
CA SER A 118 -2.93 -18.77 7.04
C SER A 118 -1.57 -18.57 7.70
N PHE A 119 -1.20 -17.31 7.95
CA PHE A 119 0.02 -17.00 8.70
C PHE A 119 -0.14 -15.61 9.35
N LEU A 120 0.79 -15.32 10.24
CA LEU A 120 0.85 -14.02 10.90
C LEU A 120 2.02 -13.21 10.34
N LEU A 121 1.79 -11.92 10.16
CA LEU A 121 2.86 -10.94 9.89
C LEU A 121 3.09 -10.15 11.17
N ASN A 122 4.33 -10.12 11.61
CA ASN A 122 4.76 -9.25 12.72
C ASN A 122 5.39 -8.00 12.13
N ALA A 123 5.56 -6.98 12.96
CA ALA A 123 6.15 -5.71 12.51
C ALA A 123 7.48 -5.95 11.80
N GLY A 124 7.61 -5.43 10.60
CA GLY A 124 8.78 -5.63 9.74
C GLY A 124 8.63 -6.75 8.72
N ASP A 125 7.65 -7.64 8.89
CA ASP A 125 7.42 -8.73 7.95
C ASP A 125 6.73 -8.24 6.68
N LEU A 126 6.95 -8.98 5.60
CA LEU A 126 6.43 -8.62 4.29
C LEU A 126 5.89 -9.89 3.60
N PHE A 127 4.79 -9.73 2.87
CA PHE A 127 4.18 -10.79 2.08
C PHE A 127 3.96 -10.31 0.65
N SER A 128 4.55 -11.03 -0.30
CA SER A 128 4.31 -10.76 -1.72
C SER A 128 3.14 -11.62 -2.18
N VAL A 129 2.01 -11.00 -2.43
CA VAL A 129 0.79 -11.71 -2.83
C VAL A 129 0.85 -12.01 -4.32
N PRO A 130 0.76 -13.29 -4.72
CA PRO A 130 0.71 -13.58 -6.15
C PRO A 130 -0.57 -13.01 -6.78
N ASP A 131 -0.47 -12.63 -8.06
CA ASP A 131 -1.63 -12.14 -8.78
C ASP A 131 -2.76 -13.16 -8.78
N HIS A 132 -3.98 -12.68 -8.67
CA HIS A 132 -5.22 -13.47 -8.63
C HIS A 132 -5.45 -14.28 -7.35
N PHE A 133 -4.45 -14.39 -6.45
CA PHE A 133 -4.66 -15.10 -5.17
C PHE A 133 -5.61 -14.32 -4.27
N GLY A 134 -6.47 -15.05 -3.59
CA GLY A 134 -7.35 -14.46 -2.59
C GLY A 134 -6.58 -14.20 -1.29
N ARG A 135 -6.91 -13.09 -0.62
CA ARG A 135 -6.34 -12.80 0.71
C ARG A 135 -7.32 -12.00 1.53
N SER A 136 -7.26 -12.22 2.82
CA SER A 136 -7.92 -11.38 3.81
C SER A 136 -6.86 -10.90 4.79
N MET A 137 -7.13 -9.79 5.45
CA MET A 137 -6.21 -9.21 6.42
C MET A 137 -6.99 -8.84 7.67
N GLU A 138 -6.50 -9.25 8.82
CA GLU A 138 -7.11 -8.93 10.11
C GLU A 138 -6.04 -8.54 11.12
N CYS A 139 -6.24 -7.42 11.80
CA CYS A 139 -5.38 -7.04 12.92
C CYS A 139 -5.74 -7.91 14.11
N VAL A 140 -4.80 -8.75 14.56
CA VAL A 140 -5.07 -9.73 15.63
C VAL A 140 -4.23 -9.51 16.88
N GLY A 141 -3.36 -8.51 16.90
CA GLY A 141 -2.57 -8.19 18.07
C GLY A 141 -3.40 -7.55 19.17
N LYS A 142 -2.76 -7.22 20.28
CA LYS A 142 -3.43 -6.56 21.41
C LYS A 142 -3.64 -5.07 21.16
N ASN A 143 -2.84 -4.48 20.30
CA ASN A 143 -2.86 -3.05 20.04
C ASN A 143 -3.23 -2.76 18.59
N GLU A 144 -3.45 -1.49 18.31
CA GLU A 144 -3.70 -1.02 16.93
C GLU A 144 -2.55 -1.45 16.04
N GLY A 145 -2.87 -1.83 14.81
CA GLY A 145 -1.88 -2.24 13.83
C GLY A 145 -1.95 -1.39 12.57
N SER A 146 -0.84 -1.36 11.83
CA SER A 146 -0.71 -0.66 10.55
C SER A 146 -0.14 -1.61 9.52
N LEU A 147 -0.76 -1.62 8.34
CA LEU A 147 -0.37 -2.50 7.23
C LEU A 147 -0.32 -1.67 5.96
N TYR A 148 0.85 -1.63 5.32
CA TYR A 148 0.98 -0.98 4.01
C TYR A 148 0.69 -1.98 2.90
N SER A 149 0.03 -1.50 1.84
CA SER A 149 -0.20 -2.27 0.62
C SER A 149 0.39 -1.51 -0.55
N VAL A 150 1.29 -2.15 -1.29
CA VAL A 150 1.85 -1.60 -2.52
C VAL A 150 1.27 -2.41 -3.67
N ILE A 151 0.57 -1.74 -4.58
CA ILE A 151 -0.11 -2.38 -5.71
C ILE A 151 0.50 -1.85 -7.01
N ASN A 152 0.90 -2.74 -7.91
CA ASN A 152 1.64 -2.35 -9.11
C ASN A 152 0.73 -1.83 -10.23
N GLU A 153 0.02 -0.75 -9.97
CA GLU A 153 -0.85 -0.14 -10.97
C GLU A 153 -1.27 1.24 -10.48
N ASN A 154 -1.37 2.20 -11.39
CA ASN A 154 -1.81 3.55 -11.03
C ASN A 154 -3.29 3.59 -10.65
N SER A 155 -4.08 2.71 -11.21
CA SER A 155 -5.52 2.60 -10.93
C SER A 155 -5.88 1.13 -10.92
N PRO A 156 -5.58 0.45 -9.80
CA PRO A 156 -5.88 -0.98 -9.72
C PRO A 156 -7.36 -1.25 -9.97
N LYS A 157 -7.66 -2.40 -10.55
CA LYS A 157 -9.04 -2.83 -10.77
C LYS A 157 -9.74 -3.07 -9.43
N ASP A 158 -11.04 -2.99 -9.44
CA ASP A 158 -11.80 -3.29 -8.24
C ASP A 158 -11.55 -4.73 -7.81
N PRO A 159 -11.42 -4.97 -6.51
CA PRO A 159 -11.20 -6.33 -6.04
C PRO A 159 -12.40 -7.22 -6.33
N SER A 160 -12.13 -8.48 -6.59
CA SER A 160 -13.16 -9.51 -6.69
C SER A 160 -13.33 -10.16 -5.31
N TRP A 161 -14.52 -10.09 -4.78
CA TRP A 161 -14.80 -10.63 -3.45
C TRP A 161 -15.03 -12.13 -3.53
N THR A 162 -14.43 -12.86 -2.61
CA THR A 162 -14.63 -14.31 -2.51
C THR A 162 -15.60 -14.61 -1.36
N ASN A 163 -16.55 -15.48 -1.62
CA ASN A 163 -17.52 -15.90 -0.60
C ASN A 163 -16.94 -16.97 0.32
#